data_0f4da6913f9c538ed5ce369b626ad1c7
#
_entry.id   0f4da6913f9c538ed5ce369b626ad1c7
#
_cell.length_a   1.000
_cell.length_b   1.000
_cell.length_c   1.000
_cell.angle_alpha   90.00
_cell.angle_beta   90.00
_cell.angle_gamma   90.00
#
_symmetry.space_group_name_H-M   'P 1'
#
loop_
_entity.id
_entity.type
_entity.pdbx_description
1 polymer ?
#
loop_
_entity_poly.entity_id
_entity_poly.type
_entity_poly.pdbx_seq_one_letter_code
_entity_poly.pdbx_strand_id
1 'polypeptide(L)'
;MFPIGDDNNFKGGPPPIVTWALILLNVLAFFMEVSRPEAALQTFIQSWGVVPREYAAGHDISPLIEAPFWATLFSSMFLHGGWMHLGGNMLYLWIFGDNVERSMGAVKFLIFYLVCGLAASAAHIMTNLGSAMPAVGASGAISGVLGGYLLLFPRNNVRVLMYGRVTPIPAIVVIGFWIVLQFVNGIGSIARTDETAGVAYMAHIGGFVAGIALVKLFASRRSMA
;
A
#
# COMPACT_ATOMS: atom_id res chain seq x y z
N MET A 1 -2.20 8.32 17.01
CA MET A 1 -1.42 9.23 16.14
C MET A 1 -2.01 9.17 14.75
N PHE A 2 -2.53 10.31 14.25
CA PHE A 2 -3.17 10.37 12.94
C PHE A 2 -2.44 11.40 12.08
N PRO A 3 -1.69 11.01 11.02
CA PRO A 3 -0.98 11.94 10.17
C PRO A 3 -1.98 12.71 9.31
N ILE A 4 -1.76 14.03 9.17
CA ILE A 4 -2.62 14.93 8.40
C ILE A 4 -1.87 15.77 7.37
N GLY A 5 -0.57 15.60 7.26
CA GLY A 5 0.30 16.28 6.31
C GLY A 5 1.76 16.17 6.72
N ASP A 6 2.66 16.67 5.90
CA ASP A 6 4.09 16.73 6.15
C ASP A 6 4.74 18.02 5.64
N ASP A 7 6.06 18.09 5.73
CA ASP A 7 6.85 19.18 5.13
C ASP A 7 6.99 18.94 3.62
N ASN A 8 6.68 19.95 2.82
CA ASN A 8 6.84 19.90 1.38
C ASN A 8 8.23 20.43 0.96
N ASN A 9 9.12 19.51 0.54
CA ASN A 9 10.49 19.84 0.16
C ASN A 9 10.62 20.41 -1.26
N PHE A 10 9.56 20.36 -2.08
CA PHE A 10 9.58 20.71 -3.49
C PHE A 10 8.61 21.84 -3.83
N LYS A 11 8.61 22.91 -3.02
CA LYS A 11 7.78 24.09 -3.28
C LYS A 11 8.05 24.63 -4.70
N GLY A 12 6.99 24.77 -5.51
CA GLY A 12 7.08 25.26 -6.89
C GLY A 12 7.59 24.24 -7.93
N GLY A 13 7.82 22.99 -7.56
CA GLY A 13 8.12 21.88 -8.50
C GLY A 13 6.88 21.41 -9.30
N PRO A 14 7.06 20.46 -10.25
CA PRO A 14 5.95 19.91 -11.01
C PRO A 14 4.93 19.23 -10.09
N PRO A 15 3.63 19.26 -10.46
CA PRO A 15 2.60 18.62 -9.65
C PRO A 15 2.80 17.09 -9.58
N PRO A 16 2.42 16.43 -8.49
CA PRO A 16 2.54 14.98 -8.33
C PRO A 16 1.36 14.27 -9.02
N ILE A 17 1.40 14.27 -10.35
CA ILE A 17 0.28 13.82 -11.20
C ILE A 17 -0.03 12.34 -11.05
N VAL A 18 1.00 11.50 -10.82
CA VAL A 18 0.80 10.05 -10.64
C VAL A 18 0.18 9.76 -9.29
N THR A 19 0.62 10.43 -8.22
CA THR A 19 -0.02 10.35 -6.90
C THR A 19 -1.51 10.67 -6.99
N TRP A 20 -1.87 11.77 -7.66
CA TRP A 20 -3.27 12.17 -7.84
C TRP A 20 -4.04 11.19 -8.72
N ALA A 21 -3.43 10.69 -9.81
CA ALA A 21 -4.05 9.69 -10.67
C ALA A 21 -4.31 8.37 -9.94
N LEU A 22 -3.33 7.89 -9.14
CA LEU A 22 -3.51 6.69 -8.32
C LEU A 22 -4.63 6.86 -7.29
N ILE A 23 -4.70 8.01 -6.60
CA ILE A 23 -5.80 8.31 -5.67
C ILE A 23 -7.13 8.27 -6.41
N LEU A 24 -7.25 8.96 -7.55
CA LEU A 24 -8.48 8.98 -8.34
C LEU A 24 -8.89 7.58 -8.80
N LEU A 25 -7.96 6.77 -9.32
CA LEU A 25 -8.23 5.40 -9.78
C LEU A 25 -8.73 4.51 -8.63
N ASN A 26 -8.12 4.59 -7.45
CA ASN A 26 -8.56 3.85 -6.28
C ASN A 26 -9.96 4.27 -5.82
N VAL A 27 -10.26 5.56 -5.82
CA VAL A 27 -11.59 6.08 -5.49
C VAL A 27 -12.64 5.60 -6.50
N LEU A 28 -12.34 5.67 -7.81
CA LEU A 28 -13.25 5.19 -8.85
C LEU A 28 -13.49 3.68 -8.77
N ALA A 29 -12.42 2.88 -8.56
CA ALA A 29 -12.54 1.44 -8.37
C ALA A 29 -13.43 1.12 -7.16
N PHE A 30 -13.24 1.81 -6.04
CA PHE A 30 -14.06 1.60 -4.85
C PHE A 30 -15.53 1.97 -5.06
N PHE A 31 -15.83 3.03 -5.81
CA PHE A 31 -17.23 3.32 -6.18
C PHE A 31 -17.83 2.22 -7.06
N MET A 32 -17.06 1.60 -7.95
CA MET A 32 -17.51 0.42 -8.70
C MET A 32 -17.75 -0.79 -7.78
N GLU A 33 -16.95 -0.97 -6.74
CA GLU A 33 -17.16 -2.02 -5.74
C GLU A 33 -18.48 -1.83 -4.98
N VAL A 34 -18.66 -0.65 -4.34
CA VAL A 34 -19.82 -0.38 -3.48
C VAL A 34 -21.14 -0.20 -4.25
N SER A 35 -21.07 -0.04 -5.57
CA SER A 35 -22.28 -0.02 -6.42
C SER A 35 -22.87 -1.41 -6.69
N ARG A 36 -22.14 -2.49 -6.33
CA ARG A 36 -22.56 -3.88 -6.55
C ARG A 36 -23.47 -4.35 -5.42
N PRO A 37 -24.45 -5.23 -5.70
CA PRO A 37 -25.14 -6.00 -4.66
C PRO A 37 -24.14 -6.85 -3.85
N GLU A 38 -24.41 -7.08 -2.56
CA GLU A 38 -23.54 -7.78 -1.61
C GLU A 38 -22.94 -9.09 -2.16
N ALA A 39 -23.80 -9.97 -2.71
CA ALA A 39 -23.34 -11.26 -3.25
C ALA A 39 -22.42 -11.10 -4.48
N ALA A 40 -22.68 -10.10 -5.33
CA ALA A 40 -21.84 -9.81 -6.49
C ALA A 40 -20.51 -9.15 -6.07
N LEU A 41 -20.53 -8.34 -5.00
CA LEU A 41 -19.33 -7.73 -4.44
C LEU A 41 -18.37 -8.79 -3.90
N GLN A 42 -18.85 -9.80 -3.17
CA GLN A 42 -18.01 -10.88 -2.66
C GLN A 42 -17.36 -11.66 -3.80
N THR A 43 -18.12 -12.02 -4.84
CA THR A 43 -17.58 -12.70 -6.04
C THR A 43 -16.54 -11.82 -6.75
N PHE A 44 -16.81 -10.53 -6.87
CA PHE A 44 -15.89 -9.56 -7.47
C PHE A 44 -14.57 -9.46 -6.70
N ILE A 45 -14.62 -9.31 -5.38
CA ILE A 45 -13.42 -9.25 -4.52
C ILE A 45 -12.63 -10.57 -4.60
N GLN A 46 -13.31 -11.71 -4.65
CA GLN A 46 -12.68 -13.02 -4.81
C GLN A 46 -12.00 -13.16 -6.18
N SER A 47 -12.58 -12.63 -7.24
CA SER A 47 -12.04 -12.71 -8.60
C SER A 47 -10.89 -11.75 -8.87
N TRP A 48 -10.86 -10.58 -8.21
CA TRP A 48 -9.91 -9.51 -8.51
C TRP A 48 -8.91 -9.24 -7.39
N GLY A 49 -9.09 -9.83 -6.20
CA GLY A 49 -8.15 -9.84 -5.08
C GLY A 49 -7.08 -10.93 -5.22
N VAL A 50 -5.96 -10.78 -4.53
CA VAL A 50 -4.92 -11.82 -4.46
C VAL A 50 -5.38 -12.92 -3.53
N VAL A 51 -5.63 -14.13 -4.06
CA VAL A 51 -5.92 -15.33 -3.28
C VAL A 51 -4.67 -16.20 -3.21
N PRO A 52 -3.95 -16.27 -2.08
CA PRO A 52 -2.65 -16.95 -2.00
C PRO A 52 -2.69 -18.42 -2.43
N ARG A 53 -3.78 -19.13 -2.14
CA ARG A 53 -3.97 -20.53 -2.49
C ARG A 53 -3.98 -20.77 -4.01
N GLU A 54 -4.41 -19.82 -4.83
CA GLU A 54 -4.39 -19.92 -6.29
C GLU A 54 -2.97 -19.90 -6.83
N TYR A 55 -2.11 -19.10 -6.23
CA TYR A 55 -0.68 -19.06 -6.57
C TYR A 55 0.04 -20.34 -6.16
N ALA A 56 -0.35 -20.96 -5.04
CA ALA A 56 0.19 -22.26 -4.64
C ALA A 56 -0.26 -23.39 -5.59
N ALA A 57 -1.50 -23.32 -6.07
CA ALA A 57 -2.07 -24.28 -7.02
C ALA A 57 -1.61 -24.06 -8.46
N GLY A 58 -1.21 -22.84 -8.83
CA GLY A 58 -0.85 -22.46 -10.20
C GLY A 58 -2.04 -22.28 -11.14
N HIS A 59 -3.26 -22.19 -10.60
CA HIS A 59 -4.49 -22.01 -11.36
C HIS A 59 -5.60 -21.40 -10.47
N ASP A 60 -6.60 -20.83 -11.14
CA ASP A 60 -7.81 -20.30 -10.48
C ASP A 60 -8.61 -21.43 -9.83
N ILE A 61 -9.04 -21.26 -8.57
CA ILE A 61 -9.70 -22.31 -7.79
C ILE A 61 -11.22 -22.20 -7.87
N SER A 62 -11.75 -20.98 -8.04
CA SER A 62 -13.19 -20.77 -8.13
C SER A 62 -13.70 -20.85 -9.58
N PRO A 63 -14.82 -21.52 -9.86
CA PRO A 63 -15.41 -21.57 -11.19
C PRO A 63 -16.07 -20.24 -11.63
N LEU A 64 -16.17 -19.24 -10.73
CA LEU A 64 -16.81 -17.96 -10.98
C LEU A 64 -15.79 -16.82 -11.21
N ILE A 65 -14.53 -17.15 -11.49
CA ILE A 65 -13.46 -16.17 -11.64
C ILE A 65 -13.61 -15.41 -12.95
N GLU A 66 -13.62 -14.08 -12.84
CA GLU A 66 -13.69 -13.15 -13.97
C GLU A 66 -12.30 -12.79 -14.54
N ALA A 67 -11.23 -12.92 -13.74
CA ALA A 67 -9.88 -12.56 -14.11
C ALA A 67 -8.88 -13.67 -13.77
N PRO A 68 -7.87 -13.92 -14.61
CA PRO A 68 -6.84 -14.92 -14.29
C PRO A 68 -6.04 -14.50 -13.06
N PHE A 69 -5.68 -15.47 -12.18
CA PHE A 69 -5.05 -15.20 -10.89
C PHE A 69 -3.80 -14.30 -10.97
N TRP A 70 -3.00 -14.37 -12.03
CA TRP A 70 -1.83 -13.50 -12.18
C TRP A 70 -2.18 -12.01 -12.38
N ALA A 71 -3.36 -11.70 -12.93
CA ALA A 71 -3.82 -10.31 -13.09
C ALA A 71 -4.17 -9.67 -11.73
N THR A 72 -4.50 -10.51 -10.73
CA THR A 72 -4.86 -10.05 -9.39
C THR A 72 -3.71 -9.37 -8.66
N LEU A 73 -2.44 -9.65 -9.05
CA LEU A 73 -1.27 -8.91 -8.54
C LEU A 73 -1.37 -7.40 -8.75
N PHE A 74 -2.05 -6.98 -9.83
CA PHE A 74 -2.24 -5.56 -10.14
C PHE A 74 -3.60 -5.06 -9.69
N SER A 75 -4.68 -5.78 -10.00
CA SER A 75 -6.03 -5.34 -9.69
C SER A 75 -6.28 -5.18 -8.20
N SER A 76 -5.75 -6.08 -7.38
CA SER A 76 -5.87 -6.02 -5.93
C SER A 76 -5.36 -4.73 -5.30
N MET A 77 -4.38 -4.06 -5.95
CA MET A 77 -3.85 -2.78 -5.48
C MET A 77 -4.87 -1.62 -5.55
N PHE A 78 -5.99 -1.82 -6.26
CA PHE A 78 -7.03 -0.79 -6.44
C PHE A 78 -8.33 -1.12 -5.71
N LEU A 79 -8.47 -2.33 -5.15
CA LEU A 79 -9.65 -2.75 -4.41
C LEU A 79 -9.52 -2.44 -2.92
N HIS A 80 -10.66 -2.23 -2.25
CA HIS A 80 -10.66 -1.87 -0.83
C HIS A 80 -11.81 -2.50 -0.06
N GLY A 81 -11.51 -3.08 1.10
CA GLY A 81 -12.48 -3.75 1.97
C GLY A 81 -13.45 -2.81 2.73
N GLY A 82 -13.46 -1.50 2.44
CA GLY A 82 -14.38 -0.54 3.04
C GLY A 82 -13.85 0.89 3.10
N TRP A 83 -14.72 1.83 3.50
CA TRP A 83 -14.47 3.27 3.51
C TRP A 83 -13.23 3.69 4.33
N MET A 84 -13.05 3.09 5.52
CA MET A 84 -11.90 3.39 6.37
C MET A 84 -10.59 2.87 5.77
N HIS A 85 -10.64 1.73 5.09
CA HIS A 85 -9.50 1.16 4.38
C HIS A 85 -9.08 2.05 3.20
N LEU A 86 -10.03 2.44 2.35
CA LEU A 86 -9.78 3.40 1.27
C LEU A 86 -9.25 4.73 1.82
N GLY A 87 -9.98 5.32 2.78
CA GLY A 87 -9.63 6.63 3.35
C GLY A 87 -8.23 6.66 3.96
N GLY A 88 -7.84 5.61 4.68
CA GLY A 88 -6.51 5.45 5.23
C GLY A 88 -5.44 5.37 4.14
N ASN A 89 -5.64 4.53 3.13
CA ASN A 89 -4.72 4.40 2.00
C ASN A 89 -4.54 5.72 1.25
N MET A 90 -5.63 6.38 0.89
CA MET A 90 -5.58 7.64 0.14
C MET A 90 -4.92 8.75 0.95
N LEU A 91 -5.17 8.81 2.26
CA LEU A 91 -4.51 9.78 3.14
C LEU A 91 -3.00 9.57 3.19
N TYR A 92 -2.53 8.33 3.36
CA TYR A 92 -1.10 8.04 3.38
C TYR A 92 -0.44 8.28 2.02
N LEU A 93 -1.09 7.91 0.93
CA LEU A 93 -0.60 8.18 -0.42
C LEU A 93 -0.53 9.69 -0.71
N TRP A 94 -1.53 10.45 -0.26
CA TRP A 94 -1.57 11.91 -0.36
C TRP A 94 -0.43 12.58 0.40
N ILE A 95 -0.15 12.14 1.64
CA ILE A 95 0.86 12.77 2.51
C ILE A 95 2.29 12.44 2.05
N PHE A 96 2.55 11.18 1.70
CA PHE A 96 3.91 10.71 1.47
C PHE A 96 4.27 10.55 -0.01
N GLY A 97 3.26 10.33 -0.86
CA GLY A 97 3.45 10.05 -2.28
C GLY A 97 4.02 11.22 -3.06
N ASP A 98 3.58 12.43 -2.80
CA ASP A 98 3.98 13.62 -3.55
C ASP A 98 5.47 13.93 -3.44
N ASN A 99 6.04 13.84 -2.24
CA ASN A 99 7.47 14.04 -2.04
C ASN A 99 8.31 12.93 -2.69
N VAL A 100 7.87 11.67 -2.62
CA VAL A 100 8.57 10.55 -3.27
C VAL A 100 8.46 10.66 -4.80
N GLU A 101 7.28 10.97 -5.36
CA GLU A 101 7.11 11.19 -6.79
C GLU A 101 8.03 12.32 -7.30
N ARG A 102 8.06 13.46 -6.61
CA ARG A 102 8.90 14.60 -7.01
C ARG A 102 10.40 14.28 -6.92
N SER A 103 10.81 13.37 -6.05
CA SER A 103 12.20 12.92 -5.95
C SER A 103 12.65 12.04 -7.12
N MET A 104 11.72 11.33 -7.76
CA MET A 104 11.98 10.36 -8.83
C MET A 104 11.54 10.85 -10.21
N GLY A 105 10.49 11.67 -10.24
CA GLY A 105 9.69 11.98 -11.42
C GLY A 105 8.57 10.95 -11.66
N ALA A 106 7.53 11.38 -12.37
CA ALA A 106 6.25 10.66 -12.52
C ALA A 106 6.39 9.20 -12.99
N VAL A 107 7.10 8.97 -14.09
CA VAL A 107 7.24 7.61 -14.69
C VAL A 107 7.97 6.66 -13.74
N LYS A 108 9.08 7.11 -13.14
CA LYS A 108 9.84 6.29 -12.20
C LYS A 108 9.04 5.99 -10.93
N PHE A 109 8.26 6.95 -10.45
CA PHE A 109 7.40 6.76 -9.30
C PHE A 109 6.31 5.72 -9.57
N LEU A 110 5.67 5.76 -10.73
CA LEU A 110 4.68 4.74 -11.10
C LEU A 110 5.30 3.34 -11.13
N ILE A 111 6.47 3.18 -11.75
CA ILE A 111 7.16 1.89 -11.78
C ILE A 111 7.56 1.46 -10.36
N PHE A 112 8.10 2.36 -9.56
CA PHE A 112 8.46 2.09 -8.17
C PHE A 112 7.25 1.64 -7.35
N TYR A 113 6.12 2.34 -7.46
CA TYR A 113 4.87 2.00 -6.78
C TYR A 113 4.39 0.59 -7.14
N LEU A 114 4.32 0.27 -8.45
CA LEU A 114 3.88 -1.04 -8.92
C LEU A 114 4.84 -2.16 -8.50
N VAL A 115 6.16 -1.96 -8.61
CA VAL A 115 7.15 -2.95 -8.17
C VAL A 115 7.08 -3.21 -6.68
N CYS A 116 6.91 -2.17 -5.86
CA CYS A 116 6.69 -2.33 -4.42
C CYS A 116 5.40 -3.09 -4.11
N GLY A 117 4.32 -2.83 -4.86
CA GLY A 117 3.07 -3.57 -4.74
C GLY A 117 3.20 -5.05 -5.11
N LEU A 118 3.92 -5.36 -6.18
CA LEU A 118 4.22 -6.75 -6.56
C LEU A 118 5.05 -7.47 -5.49
N ALA A 119 6.07 -6.81 -4.93
CA ALA A 119 6.87 -7.36 -3.84
C ALA A 119 6.03 -7.58 -2.57
N ALA A 120 5.11 -6.68 -2.28
CA ALA A 120 4.14 -6.82 -1.19
C ALA A 120 3.24 -8.04 -1.37
N SER A 121 2.64 -8.19 -2.57
CA SER A 121 1.81 -9.35 -2.91
C SER A 121 2.60 -10.65 -2.82
N ALA A 122 3.84 -10.68 -3.32
CA ALA A 122 4.71 -11.84 -3.23
C ALA A 122 4.98 -12.23 -1.76
N ALA A 123 5.32 -11.26 -0.90
CA ALA A 123 5.54 -11.52 0.53
C ALA A 123 4.28 -12.06 1.21
N HIS A 124 3.11 -11.52 0.89
CA HIS A 124 1.83 -12.01 1.41
C HIS A 124 1.53 -13.44 0.95
N ILE A 125 1.66 -13.72 -0.34
CA ILE A 125 1.45 -15.06 -0.91
C ILE A 125 2.37 -16.08 -0.23
N MET A 126 3.68 -15.81 -0.19
CA MET A 126 4.67 -16.72 0.37
C MET A 126 4.44 -17.09 1.83
N THR A 127 3.83 -16.20 2.60
CA THR A 127 3.55 -16.42 4.02
C THR A 127 2.16 -16.99 4.30
N ASN A 128 1.30 -17.10 3.26
CA ASN A 128 -0.11 -17.50 3.42
C ASN A 128 -0.58 -18.49 2.35
N LEU A 129 0.28 -19.36 1.83
CA LEU A 129 0.00 -20.24 0.68
C LEU A 129 -1.27 -21.09 0.81
N GLY A 130 -1.73 -21.39 2.03
CA GLY A 130 -2.96 -22.15 2.29
C GLY A 130 -4.23 -21.29 2.32
N SER A 131 -4.12 -19.96 2.35
CA SER A 131 -5.27 -19.06 2.53
C SER A 131 -6.10 -18.92 1.26
N ALA A 132 -7.41 -19.09 1.41
CA ALA A 132 -8.41 -18.83 0.37
C ALA A 132 -9.01 -17.41 0.49
N MET A 133 -8.58 -16.62 1.48
CA MET A 133 -9.07 -15.24 1.65
C MET A 133 -8.37 -14.29 0.66
N PRO A 134 -9.15 -13.49 -0.10
CA PRO A 134 -8.58 -12.50 -1.00
C PRO A 134 -7.95 -11.34 -0.22
N ALA A 135 -6.73 -11.00 -0.57
CA ALA A 135 -6.06 -9.77 -0.09
C ALA A 135 -6.27 -8.65 -1.11
N VAL A 136 -6.67 -7.48 -0.62
CA VAL A 136 -6.96 -6.27 -1.41
C VAL A 136 -6.39 -5.04 -0.71
N GLY A 137 -6.04 -4.03 -1.48
CA GLY A 137 -5.63 -2.72 -0.99
C GLY A 137 -4.33 -2.19 -1.61
N ALA A 138 -4.28 -0.88 -1.77
CA ALA A 138 -3.09 -0.14 -2.19
C ALA A 138 -1.97 -0.18 -1.16
N SER A 139 -2.26 -0.63 0.06
CA SER A 139 -1.40 -0.46 1.25
C SER A 139 -0.03 -1.12 1.14
N GLY A 140 0.09 -2.23 0.40
CA GLY A 140 1.38 -2.87 0.14
C GLY A 140 2.31 -1.96 -0.68
N ALA A 141 1.82 -1.38 -1.77
CA ALA A 141 2.56 -0.42 -2.59
C ALA A 141 2.84 0.88 -1.82
N ILE A 142 1.86 1.39 -1.06
CA ILE A 142 2.00 2.57 -0.19
C ILE A 142 3.06 2.31 0.89
N SER A 143 3.15 1.11 1.42
CA SER A 143 4.23 0.72 2.35
C SER A 143 5.61 0.87 1.72
N GLY A 144 5.74 0.55 0.42
CA GLY A 144 6.94 0.83 -0.36
C GLY A 144 7.24 2.32 -0.47
N VAL A 145 6.21 3.14 -0.68
CA VAL A 145 6.34 4.61 -0.67
C VAL A 145 6.84 5.09 0.69
N LEU A 146 6.30 4.56 1.81
CA LEU A 146 6.77 4.89 3.16
C LEU A 146 8.22 4.48 3.41
N GLY A 147 8.64 3.30 2.93
CA GLY A 147 10.02 2.83 3.00
C GLY A 147 10.97 3.77 2.24
N GLY A 148 10.57 4.15 1.01
CA GLY A 148 11.29 5.13 0.20
C GLY A 148 11.36 6.51 0.86
N TYR A 149 10.24 7.00 1.36
CA TYR A 149 10.15 8.28 2.07
C TYR A 149 11.08 8.32 3.30
N LEU A 150 11.09 7.24 4.08
CA LEU A 150 11.92 7.15 5.28
C LEU A 150 13.41 7.33 4.98
N LEU A 151 13.90 6.78 3.85
CA LEU A 151 15.30 6.96 3.45
C LEU A 151 15.60 8.32 2.84
N LEU A 152 14.65 8.91 2.10
CA LEU A 152 14.85 10.21 1.43
C LEU A 152 14.65 11.38 2.40
N PHE A 153 13.68 11.28 3.30
CA PHE A 153 13.22 12.38 4.13
C PHE A 153 13.06 12.03 5.61
N PRO A 154 14.06 11.38 6.26
CA PRO A 154 13.92 10.86 7.63
C PRO A 154 13.66 11.94 8.68
N ARG A 155 14.08 13.18 8.41
CA ARG A 155 13.99 14.33 9.32
C ARG A 155 12.83 15.28 9.02
N ASN A 156 12.09 15.06 7.92
CA ASN A 156 10.90 15.84 7.64
C ASN A 156 9.91 15.71 8.78
N ASN A 157 9.22 16.80 9.08
CA ASN A 157 8.16 16.75 10.07
C ASN A 157 6.87 16.26 9.42
N VAL A 158 6.28 15.23 10.01
CA VAL A 158 4.92 14.80 9.77
C VAL A 158 4.01 15.48 10.79
N ARG A 159 3.01 16.20 10.33
CA ARG A 159 2.00 16.81 11.17
C ARG A 159 1.01 15.76 11.63
N VAL A 160 1.02 15.49 12.92
CA VAL A 160 0.21 14.45 13.54
C VAL A 160 -0.84 15.06 14.44
N LEU A 161 -2.10 14.68 14.25
CA LEU A 161 -3.19 15.03 15.17
C LEU A 161 -3.15 14.08 16.37
N MET A 162 -2.89 14.66 17.56
CA MET A 162 -2.87 13.96 18.84
C MET A 162 -3.56 14.80 19.91
N TYR A 163 -4.50 14.23 20.64
CA TYR A 163 -5.23 14.89 21.73
C TYR A 163 -5.80 16.27 21.33
N GLY A 164 -6.34 16.37 20.10
CA GLY A 164 -6.89 17.62 19.56
C GLY A 164 -5.86 18.69 19.16
N ARG A 165 -4.57 18.39 19.17
CA ARG A 165 -3.47 19.30 18.77
C ARG A 165 -2.70 18.73 17.60
N VAL A 166 -2.27 19.63 16.70
CA VAL A 166 -1.36 19.27 15.60
C VAL A 166 0.07 19.42 16.08
N THR A 167 0.80 18.31 16.07
CA THR A 167 2.19 18.25 16.55
C THR A 167 3.09 17.80 15.40
N PRO A 168 4.17 18.54 15.08
CA PRO A 168 5.17 18.09 14.12
C PRO A 168 6.05 17.01 14.78
N ILE A 169 6.14 15.84 14.14
CA ILE A 169 6.95 14.71 14.62
C ILE A 169 7.83 14.24 13.45
N PRO A 170 9.13 14.00 13.64
CA PRO A 170 10.00 13.51 12.59
C PRO A 170 9.47 12.23 11.93
N ALA A 171 9.57 12.14 10.60
CA ALA A 171 9.06 11.01 9.81
C ALA A 171 9.61 9.67 10.28
N ILE A 172 10.88 9.63 10.71
CA ILE A 172 11.50 8.41 11.25
C ILE A 172 10.75 7.88 12.48
N VAL A 173 10.19 8.75 13.30
CA VAL A 173 9.41 8.34 14.48
C VAL A 173 8.03 7.83 14.07
N VAL A 174 7.34 8.56 13.19
CA VAL A 174 5.97 8.21 12.76
C VAL A 174 5.98 6.91 11.96
N ILE A 175 6.82 6.83 10.92
CA ILE A 175 6.91 5.66 10.04
C ILE A 175 7.58 4.49 10.76
N GLY A 176 8.59 4.76 11.59
CA GLY A 176 9.24 3.75 12.41
C GLY A 176 8.28 3.08 13.40
N PHE A 177 7.46 3.87 14.08
CA PHE A 177 6.40 3.32 14.96
C PHE A 177 5.39 2.50 14.17
N TRP A 178 4.95 3.00 13.01
CA TRP A 178 4.01 2.29 12.15
C TRP A 178 4.55 0.93 11.70
N ILE A 179 5.80 0.86 11.21
CA ILE A 179 6.38 -0.42 10.73
C ILE A 179 6.63 -1.41 11.87
N VAL A 180 7.04 -0.93 13.05
CA VAL A 180 7.17 -1.80 14.24
C VAL A 180 5.83 -2.45 14.57
N LEU A 181 4.71 -1.71 14.50
CA LEU A 181 3.39 -2.29 14.70
C LEU A 181 3.05 -3.33 13.62
N GLN A 182 3.46 -3.13 12.35
CA GLN A 182 3.25 -4.14 11.30
C GLN A 182 4.01 -5.44 11.63
N PHE A 183 5.25 -5.34 12.09
CA PHE A 183 6.04 -6.52 12.50
C PHE A 183 5.43 -7.24 13.69
N VAL A 184 5.07 -6.52 14.76
CA VAL A 184 4.48 -7.13 15.97
C VAL A 184 3.17 -7.86 15.63
N ASN A 185 2.29 -7.20 14.87
CA ASN A 185 1.02 -7.78 14.47
C ASN A 185 1.19 -8.91 13.44
N GLY A 186 2.15 -8.77 12.51
CA GLY A 186 2.46 -9.79 11.52
C GLY A 186 3.00 -11.07 12.13
N ILE A 187 3.90 -11.00 13.11
CA ILE A 187 4.35 -12.17 13.86
C ILE A 187 3.17 -12.79 14.64
N GLY A 188 2.33 -11.95 15.25
CA GLY A 188 1.14 -12.41 15.95
C GLY A 188 0.14 -13.12 15.02
N SER A 189 -0.01 -12.70 13.77
CA SER A 189 -0.92 -13.32 12.80
C SER A 189 -0.41 -14.67 12.29
N ILE A 190 0.90 -14.84 12.13
CA ILE A 190 1.50 -16.14 11.78
C ILE A 190 1.33 -17.17 12.90
N ALA A 191 1.41 -16.70 14.17
CA ALA A 191 1.27 -17.57 15.34
C ALA A 191 -0.19 -17.99 15.62
N ARG A 192 -1.16 -17.25 15.08
CA ARG A 192 -2.59 -17.55 15.18
C ARG A 192 -3.05 -18.09 13.84
N THR A 193 -3.48 -19.33 13.80
CA THR A 193 -4.08 -19.98 12.62
C THR A 193 -5.47 -19.42 12.26
N ASP A 194 -5.94 -18.41 12.97
CA ASP A 194 -7.23 -17.78 12.74
C ASP A 194 -7.14 -16.79 11.57
N GLU A 195 -7.85 -17.08 10.49
CA GLU A 195 -8.00 -16.24 9.28
C GLU A 195 -8.73 -14.89 9.53
N THR A 196 -8.84 -14.47 10.79
CA THR A 196 -9.75 -13.39 11.21
C THR A 196 -9.16 -11.98 11.20
N ALA A 197 -7.88 -11.81 10.92
CA ALA A 197 -7.29 -10.46 10.88
C ALA A 197 -7.22 -9.96 9.43
N GLY A 198 -8.24 -9.26 8.96
CA GLY A 198 -8.34 -8.68 7.62
C GLY A 198 -7.24 -7.69 7.18
N VAL A 199 -6.06 -7.72 7.80
CA VAL A 199 -4.90 -6.89 7.47
C VAL A 199 -3.74 -7.78 7.01
N ALA A 200 -3.30 -7.55 5.77
CA ALA A 200 -2.17 -8.27 5.18
C ALA A 200 -0.82 -7.71 5.66
N TYR A 201 -0.47 -7.94 6.94
CA TYR A 201 0.76 -7.40 7.54
C TYR A 201 2.04 -7.74 6.77
N MET A 202 2.12 -8.96 6.23
CA MET A 202 3.28 -9.39 5.43
C MET A 202 3.39 -8.65 4.10
N ALA A 203 2.25 -8.24 3.51
CA ALA A 203 2.28 -7.35 2.35
C ALA A 203 2.87 -5.99 2.72
N HIS A 204 2.49 -5.42 3.87
CA HIS A 204 3.05 -4.14 4.34
C HIS A 204 4.56 -4.24 4.56
N ILE A 205 5.02 -5.29 5.24
CA ILE A 205 6.46 -5.51 5.49
C ILE A 205 7.22 -5.71 4.18
N GLY A 206 6.71 -6.55 3.28
CA GLY A 206 7.33 -6.82 1.98
C GLY A 206 7.44 -5.57 1.12
N GLY A 207 6.36 -4.78 1.03
CA GLY A 207 6.35 -3.51 0.32
C GLY A 207 7.33 -2.50 0.90
N PHE A 208 7.35 -2.36 2.22
CA PHE A 208 8.25 -1.43 2.93
C PHE A 208 9.72 -1.78 2.71
N VAL A 209 10.09 -3.05 2.83
CA VAL A 209 11.46 -3.53 2.58
C VAL A 209 11.85 -3.30 1.13
N ALA A 210 10.97 -3.60 0.18
CA ALA A 210 11.20 -3.32 -1.23
C ALA A 210 11.41 -1.82 -1.49
N GLY A 211 10.61 -0.96 -0.86
CA GLY A 211 10.75 0.49 -0.95
C GLY A 211 12.12 0.98 -0.49
N ILE A 212 12.58 0.51 0.68
CA ILE A 212 13.93 0.82 1.19
C ILE A 212 15.02 0.35 0.22
N ALA A 213 14.92 -0.88 -0.27
CA ALA A 213 15.94 -1.47 -1.13
C ALA A 213 16.04 -0.79 -2.50
N LEU A 214 14.90 -0.36 -3.05
CA LEU A 214 14.81 0.11 -4.44
C LEU A 214 14.89 1.63 -4.58
N VAL A 215 14.56 2.41 -3.55
CA VAL A 215 14.40 3.86 -3.68
C VAL A 215 15.63 4.56 -4.29
N LYS A 216 16.84 4.13 -3.94
CA LYS A 216 18.07 4.73 -4.46
C LYS A 216 18.30 4.49 -5.96
N LEU A 217 17.66 3.47 -6.55
CA LEU A 217 17.72 3.19 -7.99
C LEU A 217 16.81 4.14 -8.78
N PHE A 218 15.75 4.64 -8.15
CA PHE A 218 14.73 5.48 -8.76
C PHE A 218 14.91 6.97 -8.47
N ALA A 219 15.36 7.32 -7.27
CA ALA A 219 15.51 8.70 -6.83
C ALA A 219 16.60 9.45 -7.62
N SER A 220 16.40 10.73 -7.85
CA SER A 220 17.39 11.60 -8.49
C SER A 220 18.55 11.91 -7.52
N ARG A 221 19.75 12.15 -8.06
CA ARG A 221 20.93 12.52 -7.23
C ARG A 221 20.68 13.78 -6.39
N ARG A 222 19.83 14.71 -6.86
CA ARG A 222 19.48 15.94 -6.14
C ARG A 222 18.63 15.70 -4.89
N SER A 223 17.87 14.63 -4.83
CA SER A 223 17.02 14.31 -3.69
C SER A 223 17.72 13.46 -2.62
N MET A 224 18.97 13.05 -2.87
CA MET A 224 19.79 12.25 -1.95
C MET A 224 20.90 13.05 -1.27
N ALA A 225 21.05 14.32 -1.61
CA ALA A 225 22.02 15.25 -1.02
C ALA A 225 21.36 16.14 0.04
#